data_bc913cf6bd7fe0c188d22ba825e0ae60
#
_entry.id   bc913cf6bd7fe0c188d22ba825e0ae60
#
_cell.length_a   1.000
_cell.length_b   1.000
_cell.length_c   1.000
_cell.angle_alpha   90.00
_cell.angle_beta   90.00
_cell.angle_gamma   90.00
#
_symmetry.space_group_name_H-M   'P 1'
#
loop_
_entity.id
_entity.type
_entity.pdbx_description
1 polymer ?
#
loop_
_entity_poly.entity_id
_entity_poly.type
_entity_poly.pdbx_seq_one_letter_code
_entity_poly.pdbx_strand_id
1 'polypeptide(L)'
;GLHAAFMPKPKYGISGSGMHINMSLHRDGVNVFADAKDERGLSREAYYFIGGLMKHMKAVSFITNPIVNSYKRLVPGYEAPVYIAWSAKNRTPLLRIPAVKGTSARVELRSPDPTANPYLAFAVCLAAGMEGVRQEILPPASIDCNIFEMTEEQRERAGIEKLPGSLLEAAGE
;
A
#
# COMPACT_ATOMS: atom_id res chain seq x y z
N GLY A 1 -17.10 6.62 -31.39
CA GLY A 1 -16.08 6.98 -30.40
C GLY A 1 -15.86 5.83 -29.40
N LEU A 2 -14.78 5.88 -28.66
CA LEU A 2 -14.48 4.94 -27.57
C LEU A 2 -14.90 5.55 -26.23
N HIS A 3 -15.38 4.70 -25.31
CA HIS A 3 -15.65 5.10 -23.91
C HIS A 3 -14.53 4.54 -23.02
N ALA A 4 -13.92 5.42 -22.21
CA ALA A 4 -12.92 5.02 -21.22
C ALA A 4 -13.61 4.84 -19.86
N ALA A 5 -13.50 3.65 -19.28
CA ALA A 5 -14.01 3.35 -17.94
C ALA A 5 -12.84 3.16 -16.96
N PHE A 6 -12.88 3.88 -15.85
CA PHE A 6 -11.90 3.80 -14.76
C PHE A 6 -12.47 3.10 -13.52
N MET A 7 -13.49 2.27 -13.69
CA MET A 7 -14.07 1.48 -12.60
C MET A 7 -13.01 0.54 -11.99
N PRO A 8 -12.95 0.40 -10.67
CA PRO A 8 -12.05 -0.53 -9.99
C PRO A 8 -12.20 -1.98 -10.45
N LYS A 9 -13.44 -2.44 -10.64
CA LYS A 9 -13.76 -3.80 -11.12
C LYS A 9 -14.93 -3.76 -12.11
N PRO A 10 -14.68 -3.49 -13.40
CA PRO A 10 -15.76 -3.39 -14.40
C PRO A 10 -16.41 -4.72 -14.75
N LYS A 11 -15.67 -5.84 -14.62
CA LYS A 11 -16.18 -7.19 -14.89
C LYS A 11 -15.71 -8.17 -13.84
N TYR A 12 -16.59 -9.12 -13.50
CA TYR A 12 -16.23 -10.27 -12.68
C TYR A 12 -15.25 -11.19 -13.42
N GLY A 13 -14.34 -11.85 -12.71
CA GLY A 13 -13.44 -12.86 -13.27
C GLY A 13 -12.22 -12.34 -14.02
N ILE A 14 -12.05 -11.01 -14.18
CA ILE A 14 -10.86 -10.40 -14.83
C ILE A 14 -10.18 -9.39 -13.90
N SER A 15 -8.96 -8.97 -14.22
CA SER A 15 -8.26 -7.91 -13.49
C SER A 15 -9.03 -6.59 -13.55
N GLY A 16 -8.86 -5.78 -12.50
CA GLY A 16 -9.48 -4.46 -12.38
C GLY A 16 -8.50 -3.32 -12.67
N SER A 17 -8.91 -2.09 -12.31
CA SER A 17 -8.09 -0.88 -12.42
C SER A 17 -7.59 -0.45 -11.04
N GLY A 18 -6.29 -0.23 -10.90
CA GLY A 18 -5.65 0.34 -9.70
C GLY A 18 -5.08 1.73 -9.99
N MET A 19 -4.97 2.54 -8.96
CA MET A 19 -4.25 3.81 -8.95
C MET A 19 -3.11 3.70 -7.93
N HIS A 20 -1.99 3.14 -8.35
CA HIS A 20 -0.84 2.98 -7.45
C HIS A 20 -0.21 4.33 -7.13
N ILE A 21 0.00 4.61 -5.83
CA ILE A 21 0.60 5.85 -5.35
C ILE A 21 2.06 5.60 -5.02
N ASN A 22 2.95 6.25 -5.76
CA ASN A 22 4.38 6.24 -5.48
C ASN A 22 4.74 7.46 -4.62
N MET A 23 5.45 7.24 -3.52
CA MET A 23 5.76 8.26 -2.52
C MET A 23 7.25 8.27 -2.19
N SER A 24 7.82 9.45 -2.08
CA SER A 24 9.14 9.72 -1.51
C SER A 24 9.11 11.07 -0.77
N LEU A 25 9.98 11.24 0.21
CA LEU A 25 10.16 12.51 0.88
C LEU A 25 11.49 13.14 0.48
N HIS A 26 11.48 14.45 0.34
CA HIS A 26 12.70 15.21 0.01
C HIS A 26 12.90 16.33 1.03
N ARG A 27 14.17 16.57 1.38
CA ARG A 27 14.62 17.70 2.19
C ARG A 27 15.76 18.39 1.45
N ASP A 28 15.61 19.67 1.17
CA ASP A 28 16.60 20.47 0.43
C ASP A 28 17.04 19.81 -0.90
N GLY A 29 16.07 19.23 -1.61
CA GLY A 29 16.29 18.54 -2.89
C GLY A 29 16.87 17.13 -2.78
N VAL A 30 17.18 16.65 -1.57
CA VAL A 30 17.72 15.31 -1.33
C VAL A 30 16.60 14.35 -0.95
N ASN A 31 16.56 13.17 -1.59
CA ASN A 31 15.61 12.11 -1.24
C ASN A 31 16.00 11.50 0.12
N VAL A 32 15.19 11.77 1.16
CA VAL A 32 15.45 11.26 2.51
C VAL A 32 15.10 9.79 2.69
N PHE A 33 14.45 9.15 1.69
CA PHE A 33 14.18 7.71 1.73
C PHE A 33 15.39 6.87 1.32
N ALA A 34 16.44 7.47 0.77
CA ALA A 34 17.60 6.76 0.27
C ALA A 34 18.67 6.57 1.36
N ASP A 35 19.15 5.34 1.53
CA ASP A 35 20.38 5.02 2.25
C ASP A 35 21.18 3.97 1.47
N ALA A 36 22.39 4.34 1.02
CA ALA A 36 23.25 3.45 0.25
C ALA A 36 23.84 2.30 1.08
N LYS A 37 23.79 2.40 2.41
CA LYS A 37 24.32 1.38 3.33
C LYS A 37 23.29 0.29 3.64
N ASP A 38 22.01 0.58 3.45
CA ASP A 38 20.95 -0.40 3.65
C ASP A 38 20.87 -1.39 2.47
N GLU A 39 20.62 -2.65 2.76
CA GLU A 39 20.52 -3.71 1.74
C GLU A 39 19.47 -3.40 0.67
N ARG A 40 18.34 -2.82 1.07
CA ARG A 40 17.25 -2.41 0.19
C ARG A 40 17.40 -0.99 -0.35
N GLY A 41 18.40 -0.24 0.15
CA GLY A 41 18.67 1.15 -0.22
C GLY A 41 17.71 2.14 0.42
N LEU A 42 17.07 1.78 1.55
CA LEU A 42 16.10 2.59 2.27
C LEU A 42 16.67 3.12 3.58
N SER A 43 16.36 4.38 3.88
CA SER A 43 16.67 5.01 5.16
C SER A 43 15.73 4.54 6.28
N ARG A 44 16.07 4.87 7.53
CA ARG A 44 15.17 4.64 8.67
C ARG A 44 13.87 5.41 8.53
N GLU A 45 13.91 6.63 8.01
CA GLU A 45 12.72 7.45 7.72
C GLU A 45 11.78 6.76 6.73
N ALA A 46 12.32 6.08 5.71
CA ALA A 46 11.50 5.29 4.78
C ALA A 46 10.83 4.12 5.48
N TYR A 47 11.54 3.39 6.35
CA TYR A 47 10.93 2.31 7.15
C TYR A 47 9.87 2.84 8.11
N TYR A 48 10.11 3.95 8.78
CA TYR A 48 9.12 4.59 9.65
C TYR A 48 7.88 5.03 8.87
N PHE A 49 8.05 5.58 7.67
CA PHE A 49 6.96 5.95 6.80
C PHE A 49 6.11 4.73 6.38
N ILE A 50 6.75 3.61 6.05
CA ILE A 50 6.08 2.33 5.77
C ILE A 50 5.30 1.86 7.01
N GLY A 51 5.91 1.91 8.20
CA GLY A 51 5.28 1.53 9.45
C GLY A 51 4.03 2.35 9.75
N GLY A 52 4.08 3.67 9.53
CA GLY A 52 2.95 4.56 9.70
C GLY A 52 1.81 4.25 8.71
N LEU A 53 2.13 4.03 7.43
CA LEU A 53 1.14 3.60 6.45
C LEU A 53 0.47 2.28 6.86
N MET A 54 1.25 1.27 7.24
CA MET A 54 0.70 -0.04 7.63
C MET A 54 -0.23 0.05 8.82
N LYS A 55 0.13 0.86 9.83
CA LYS A 55 -0.68 1.09 11.04
C LYS A 55 -2.08 1.62 10.71
N HIS A 56 -2.19 2.52 9.73
CA HIS A 56 -3.44 3.23 9.43
C HIS A 56 -4.17 2.72 8.19
N MET A 57 -3.66 1.67 7.53
CA MET A 57 -4.17 1.26 6.21
C MET A 57 -5.64 0.89 6.18
N LYS A 58 -6.19 0.35 7.25
CA LYS A 58 -7.62 0.02 7.31
C LYS A 58 -8.46 1.28 7.17
N ALA A 59 -8.21 2.29 7.99
CA ALA A 59 -8.90 3.59 7.92
C ALA A 59 -8.59 4.35 6.62
N VAL A 60 -7.33 4.35 6.17
CA VAL A 60 -6.91 4.97 4.90
C VAL A 60 -7.65 4.37 3.71
N SER A 61 -8.00 3.07 3.76
CA SER A 61 -8.71 2.40 2.68
C SER A 61 -10.11 2.99 2.44
N PHE A 62 -10.78 3.55 3.44
CA PHE A 62 -12.05 4.25 3.27
C PHE A 62 -11.95 5.41 2.28
N ILE A 63 -10.85 6.13 2.30
CA ILE A 63 -10.59 7.28 1.41
C ILE A 63 -10.02 6.83 0.06
N THR A 64 -9.14 5.82 0.07
CA THR A 64 -8.43 5.38 -1.15
C THR A 64 -9.21 4.35 -1.97
N ASN A 65 -10.29 3.79 -1.40
CA ASN A 65 -11.19 2.82 -2.02
C ASN A 65 -12.65 3.18 -1.68
N PRO A 66 -13.16 4.33 -2.22
CA PRO A 66 -14.33 5.03 -1.65
C PRO A 66 -15.68 4.51 -2.11
N ILE A 67 -15.76 3.48 -2.92
CA ILE A 67 -17.03 2.96 -3.45
C ILE A 67 -17.15 1.44 -3.27
N VAL A 68 -18.38 0.94 -3.27
CA VAL A 68 -18.65 -0.51 -3.16
C VAL A 68 -17.91 -1.33 -4.23
N ASN A 69 -17.75 -0.77 -5.44
CA ASN A 69 -17.01 -1.45 -6.51
C ASN A 69 -15.51 -1.58 -6.22
N SER A 70 -14.92 -0.71 -5.38
CA SER A 70 -13.53 -0.81 -4.93
C SER A 70 -13.26 -2.17 -4.26
N TYR A 71 -14.17 -2.61 -3.40
CA TYR A 71 -14.03 -3.86 -2.63
C TYR A 71 -14.30 -5.12 -3.47
N LYS A 72 -14.91 -4.99 -4.64
CA LYS A 72 -14.97 -6.06 -5.65
C LYS A 72 -13.63 -6.27 -6.35
N ARG A 73 -12.73 -5.28 -6.32
CA ARG A 73 -11.35 -5.40 -6.80
C ARG A 73 -10.43 -5.99 -5.74
N LEU A 74 -10.59 -5.61 -4.46
CA LEU A 74 -9.75 -6.04 -3.34
C LEU A 74 -10.12 -7.46 -2.88
N VAL A 75 -9.96 -8.44 -3.77
CA VAL A 75 -10.27 -9.84 -3.52
C VAL A 75 -9.08 -10.73 -3.87
N PRO A 76 -8.88 -11.87 -3.15
CA PRO A 76 -7.80 -12.81 -3.44
C PRO A 76 -7.88 -13.37 -4.87
N GLY A 77 -6.71 -13.79 -5.41
CA GLY A 77 -6.64 -14.45 -6.72
C GLY A 77 -6.46 -13.50 -7.90
N TYR A 78 -6.40 -12.20 -7.66
CA TYR A 78 -6.06 -11.17 -8.65
C TYR A 78 -4.87 -10.33 -8.17
N GLU A 79 -4.41 -9.38 -8.98
CA GLU A 79 -3.21 -8.58 -8.67
C GLU A 79 -3.41 -7.52 -7.57
N ALA A 80 -4.66 -7.24 -7.18
CA ALA A 80 -4.93 -6.26 -6.13
C ALA A 80 -4.54 -6.82 -4.76
N PRO A 81 -3.87 -6.02 -3.90
CA PRO A 81 -3.49 -6.45 -2.56
C PRO A 81 -4.71 -6.55 -1.64
N VAL A 82 -4.72 -7.59 -0.80
CA VAL A 82 -5.78 -7.85 0.20
C VAL A 82 -5.22 -7.82 1.61
N TYR A 83 -3.90 -8.01 1.75
CA TYR A 83 -3.21 -8.14 3.02
C TYR A 83 -2.30 -6.95 3.29
N ILE A 84 -2.29 -6.49 4.54
CA ILE A 84 -1.43 -5.40 5.01
C ILE A 84 -0.03 -5.96 5.25
N ALA A 85 0.80 -5.88 4.23
CA ALA A 85 2.18 -6.34 4.24
C ALA A 85 3.02 -5.48 3.29
N TRP A 86 4.35 -5.57 3.41
CA TRP A 86 5.28 -4.90 2.51
C TRP A 86 6.36 -5.87 2.02
N SER A 87 6.93 -5.59 0.84
CA SER A 87 8.07 -6.34 0.28
C SER A 87 8.85 -5.53 -0.75
N ALA A 88 10.14 -5.84 -0.84
CA ALA A 88 11.02 -5.39 -1.92
C ALA A 88 11.13 -6.40 -3.09
N LYS A 89 10.68 -7.64 -2.91
CA LYS A 89 10.86 -8.73 -3.89
C LYS A 89 9.56 -9.21 -4.52
N ASN A 90 8.43 -9.01 -3.85
CA ASN A 90 7.13 -9.53 -4.23
C ASN A 90 6.21 -8.43 -4.76
N ARG A 91 5.25 -8.77 -5.64
CA ARG A 91 4.24 -7.85 -6.19
C ARG A 91 2.86 -8.02 -5.54
N THR A 92 2.69 -8.98 -4.63
CA THR A 92 1.41 -9.24 -3.96
C THR A 92 1.13 -8.34 -2.75
N PRO A 93 2.13 -7.80 -2.01
CA PRO A 93 1.88 -6.96 -0.86
C PRO A 93 1.23 -5.62 -1.19
N LEU A 94 0.62 -5.05 -0.16
CA LEU A 94 0.03 -3.71 -0.17
C LEU A 94 1.06 -2.62 -0.48
N LEU A 95 2.21 -2.68 0.20
CA LEU A 95 3.32 -1.76 0.01
C LEU A 95 4.48 -2.48 -0.68
N ARG A 96 4.87 -1.95 -1.81
CA ARG A 96 6.00 -2.47 -2.58
C ARG A 96 7.14 -1.47 -2.57
N ILE A 97 8.36 -1.98 -2.43
CA ILE A 97 9.59 -1.20 -2.63
C ILE A 97 10.10 -1.52 -4.04
N PRO A 98 10.02 -0.57 -4.98
CA PRO A 98 10.61 -0.76 -6.31
C PRO A 98 12.12 -0.98 -6.23
N ALA A 99 12.68 -1.75 -7.18
CA ALA A 99 14.11 -2.08 -7.22
C ALA A 99 15.02 -0.90 -7.64
N VAL A 100 14.59 0.33 -7.35
CA VAL A 100 15.32 1.57 -7.64
C VAL A 100 15.87 2.15 -6.34
N LYS A 101 17.10 2.66 -6.39
CA LYS A 101 17.84 3.17 -5.23
C LYS A 101 18.23 4.63 -5.43
N GLY A 102 18.83 5.22 -4.42
CA GLY A 102 19.34 6.61 -4.46
C GLY A 102 18.22 7.62 -4.68
N THR A 103 18.41 8.55 -5.60
CA THR A 103 17.44 9.63 -5.87
C THR A 103 16.05 9.13 -6.25
N SER A 104 15.92 7.87 -6.70
CA SER A 104 14.67 7.26 -7.10
C SER A 104 14.06 6.34 -6.04
N ALA A 105 14.65 6.24 -4.84
CA ALA A 105 14.11 5.46 -3.72
C ALA A 105 12.70 5.94 -3.37
N ARG A 106 11.74 4.99 -3.28
CA ARG A 106 10.33 5.29 -3.04
C ARG A 106 9.56 4.08 -2.52
N VAL A 107 8.38 4.36 -2.01
CA VAL A 107 7.40 3.37 -1.58
C VAL A 107 6.20 3.44 -2.51
N GLU A 108 5.69 2.30 -2.97
CA GLU A 108 4.50 2.18 -3.81
C GLU A 108 3.34 1.58 -3.00
N LEU A 109 2.26 2.35 -2.81
CA LEU A 109 1.00 1.85 -2.25
C LEU A 109 0.12 1.35 -3.40
N ARG A 110 -0.37 0.10 -3.30
CA ARG A 110 -1.00 -0.61 -4.43
C ARG A 110 -2.50 -0.84 -4.30
N SER A 111 -3.09 -0.61 -3.11
CA SER A 111 -4.54 -0.77 -2.90
C SER A 111 -5.40 0.31 -3.53
N PRO A 112 -5.02 1.59 -3.62
CA PRO A 112 -5.90 2.64 -4.13
C PRO A 112 -6.41 2.34 -5.54
N ASP A 113 -7.59 2.85 -5.85
CA ASP A 113 -8.18 2.72 -7.18
C ASP A 113 -8.56 4.09 -7.79
N PRO A 114 -8.84 4.16 -9.10
CA PRO A 114 -9.03 5.43 -9.80
C PRO A 114 -10.29 6.21 -9.43
N THR A 115 -11.17 5.67 -8.57
CA THR A 115 -12.36 6.39 -8.07
C THR A 115 -12.04 7.24 -6.84
N ALA A 116 -10.87 7.05 -6.23
CA ALA A 116 -10.43 7.88 -5.12
C ALA A 116 -10.18 9.32 -5.58
N ASN A 117 -10.55 10.28 -4.73
CA ASN A 117 -10.10 11.65 -4.92
C ASN A 117 -8.59 11.73 -4.66
N PRO A 118 -7.74 12.07 -5.66
CA PRO A 118 -6.29 12.01 -5.50
C PRO A 118 -5.77 12.97 -4.42
N TYR A 119 -6.37 14.14 -4.24
CA TYR A 119 -5.96 15.09 -3.20
C TYR A 119 -6.17 14.52 -1.80
N LEU A 120 -7.33 13.91 -1.56
CA LEU A 120 -7.62 13.26 -0.28
C LEU A 120 -6.73 12.03 -0.07
N ALA A 121 -6.57 11.19 -1.10
CA ALA A 121 -5.71 10.01 -1.05
C ALA A 121 -4.26 10.37 -0.69
N PHE A 122 -3.70 11.40 -1.33
CA PHE A 122 -2.35 11.86 -1.03
C PHE A 122 -2.25 12.46 0.38
N ALA A 123 -3.24 13.24 0.82
CA ALA A 123 -3.26 13.83 2.14
C ALA A 123 -3.26 12.78 3.25
N VAL A 124 -4.13 11.76 3.17
CA VAL A 124 -4.20 10.71 4.20
C VAL A 124 -2.97 9.80 4.19
N CYS A 125 -2.42 9.47 3.02
CA CYS A 125 -1.18 8.71 2.91
C CYS A 125 0.00 9.47 3.51
N LEU A 126 0.12 10.77 3.22
CA LEU A 126 1.16 11.62 3.79
C LEU A 126 1.01 11.73 5.31
N ALA A 127 -0.20 11.96 5.81
CA ALA A 127 -0.47 12.06 7.25
C ALA A 127 -0.08 10.78 7.98
N ALA A 128 -0.52 9.61 7.48
CA ALA A 128 -0.20 8.30 8.04
C ALA A 128 1.31 8.01 8.03
N GLY A 129 1.96 8.23 6.89
CA GLY A 129 3.41 8.03 6.77
C GLY A 129 4.22 8.96 7.66
N MET A 130 3.83 10.24 7.74
CA MET A 130 4.51 11.23 8.61
C MET A 130 4.26 10.98 10.10
N GLU A 131 3.13 10.40 10.49
CA GLU A 131 2.96 9.92 11.85
C GLU A 131 3.95 8.81 12.16
N GLY A 132 4.14 7.86 11.24
CA GLY A 132 5.16 6.83 11.38
C GLY A 132 6.56 7.38 11.58
N VAL A 133 6.94 8.40 10.80
CA VAL A 133 8.23 9.08 10.96
C VAL A 133 8.34 9.78 12.31
N ARG A 134 7.31 10.51 12.75
CA ARG A 134 7.31 11.23 14.03
C ARG A 134 7.36 10.31 15.24
N GLN A 135 6.69 9.16 15.17
CA GLN A 135 6.60 8.18 16.27
C GLN A 135 7.65 7.06 16.14
N GLU A 136 8.51 7.11 15.13
CA GLU A 136 9.53 6.09 14.84
C GLU A 136 8.95 4.67 14.73
N ILE A 137 7.80 4.52 14.07
CA ILE A 137 7.09 3.25 13.94
C ILE A 137 7.79 2.39 12.90
N LEU A 138 8.47 1.34 13.36
CA LEU A 138 9.06 0.35 12.45
C LEU A 138 7.98 -0.58 11.88
N PRO A 139 8.03 -0.92 10.59
CA PRO A 139 7.14 -1.92 10.02
C PRO A 139 7.55 -3.32 10.53
N PRO A 140 6.66 -4.32 10.51
CA PRO A 140 7.02 -5.72 10.71
C PRO A 140 7.99 -6.20 9.63
N ALA A 141 8.49 -7.42 9.74
CA ALA A 141 9.38 -8.01 8.74
C ALA A 141 8.74 -8.02 7.34
N SER A 142 9.55 -7.82 6.30
CA SER A 142 9.07 -7.90 4.91
C SER A 142 8.61 -9.33 4.58
N ILE A 143 7.55 -9.44 3.78
CA ILE A 143 7.01 -10.72 3.34
C ILE A 143 7.42 -10.96 1.89
N ASP A 144 8.46 -11.74 1.71
CA ASP A 144 9.07 -11.97 0.39
C ASP A 144 8.53 -13.23 -0.32
N CYS A 145 7.64 -14.00 0.34
CA CYS A 145 6.91 -15.15 -0.23
C CYS A 145 5.52 -14.71 -0.74
N ASN A 146 4.87 -15.61 -1.47
CA ASN A 146 3.49 -15.38 -1.94
C ASN A 146 2.51 -15.49 -0.76
N ILE A 147 1.94 -14.36 -0.33
CA ILE A 147 1.03 -14.30 0.83
C ILE A 147 -0.24 -15.13 0.59
N PHE A 148 -0.69 -15.27 -0.66
CA PHE A 148 -1.89 -16.05 -0.99
C PHE A 148 -1.69 -17.57 -0.82
N GLU A 149 -0.44 -18.04 -0.82
CA GLU A 149 -0.10 -19.45 -0.57
C GLU A 149 0.08 -19.76 0.93
N MET A 150 0.16 -18.74 1.78
CA MET A 150 0.23 -18.91 3.23
C MET A 150 -1.11 -19.38 3.79
N THR A 151 -1.06 -20.29 4.78
CA THR A 151 -2.24 -20.64 5.57
C THR A 151 -2.69 -19.48 6.46
N GLU A 152 -3.92 -19.53 6.97
CA GLU A 152 -4.42 -18.51 7.90
C GLU A 152 -3.55 -18.43 9.17
N GLU A 153 -3.20 -19.58 9.75
CA GLU A 153 -2.29 -19.65 10.90
C GLU A 153 -0.90 -19.03 10.63
N GLN A 154 -0.37 -19.23 9.42
CA GLN A 154 0.92 -18.63 9.04
C GLN A 154 0.83 -17.11 8.94
N ARG A 155 -0.29 -16.59 8.40
CA ARG A 155 -0.54 -15.13 8.33
C ARG A 155 -0.70 -14.53 9.71
N GLU A 156 -1.48 -15.17 10.59
CA GLU A 156 -1.67 -14.73 11.97
C GLU A 156 -0.36 -14.69 12.75
N ARG A 157 0.46 -15.76 12.66
CA ARG A 157 1.80 -15.79 13.29
C ARG A 157 2.75 -14.70 12.77
N ALA A 158 2.60 -14.34 11.50
CA ALA A 158 3.37 -13.25 10.88
C ALA A 158 2.79 -11.86 11.15
N GLY A 159 1.66 -11.75 11.88
CA GLY A 159 0.98 -10.48 12.16
C GLY A 159 0.41 -9.82 10.91
N ILE A 160 0.06 -10.61 9.88
CA ILE A 160 -0.47 -10.10 8.62
C ILE A 160 -1.98 -9.93 8.74
N GLU A 161 -2.42 -8.68 8.79
CA GLU A 161 -3.84 -8.33 8.79
C GLU A 161 -4.41 -8.21 7.37
N LYS A 162 -5.74 -8.28 7.26
CA LYS A 162 -6.46 -8.01 6.00
C LYS A 162 -6.89 -6.55 5.94
N LEU A 163 -6.97 -6.03 4.72
CA LEU A 163 -7.74 -4.82 4.44
C LEU A 163 -9.22 -5.08 4.68
N PRO A 164 -10.02 -4.04 4.98
CA PRO A 164 -11.48 -4.17 5.04
C PRO A 164 -12.04 -4.82 3.78
N GLY A 165 -13.01 -5.72 3.95
CA GLY A 165 -13.66 -6.43 2.85
C GLY A 165 -14.85 -5.68 2.25
N SER A 166 -15.25 -4.57 2.86
CA SER A 166 -16.37 -3.74 2.40
C SER A 166 -16.18 -2.27 2.77
N LEU A 167 -16.94 -1.40 2.08
CA LEU A 167 -16.96 0.04 2.38
C LEU A 167 -17.46 0.32 3.80
N LEU A 168 -18.45 -0.46 4.27
CA LEU A 168 -19.01 -0.31 5.61
C LEU A 168 -17.99 -0.69 6.69
N GLU A 169 -17.25 -1.76 6.48
CA GLU A 169 -16.17 -2.18 7.37
C GLU A 169 -15.05 -1.11 7.43
N ALA A 170 -14.64 -0.59 6.28
CA ALA A 170 -13.63 0.48 6.23
C ALA A 170 -14.08 1.78 6.88
N ALA A 171 -15.38 2.06 6.92
CA ALA A 171 -15.95 3.24 7.59
C ALA A 171 -15.99 3.09 9.13
N GLY A 172 -15.84 1.87 9.64
CA GLY A 172 -15.84 1.57 11.07
C GLY A 172 -14.44 1.59 11.72
N GLU A 173 -13.38 1.70 10.92
CA GLU A 173 -11.99 1.74 11.40
C GLU A 173 -11.57 3.17 11.76
#